data_74df28390e83f32cc73b39fff0122501
#
_entry.id   74df28390e83f32cc73b39fff0122501
#
_cell.length_a   1.000
_cell.length_b   1.000
_cell.length_c   1.000
_cell.angle_alpha   90.00
_cell.angle_beta   90.00
_cell.angle_gamma   90.00
#
_symmetry.space_group_name_H-M   'P 1'
#
loop_
_entity.id
_entity.type
_entity.pdbx_description
1 polymer ?
#
loop_
_entity_poly.entity_id
_entity_poly.type
_entity_poly.pdbx_seq_one_letter_code
_entity_poly.pdbx_strand_id
1 'polypeptide(L)'
;NINSLKVHIVGGGISGLIAANILEKYGVKPIILEASDRVGGRLKTDIINGYQLDQGFQVLLSNYKAAQKYLDFDKLDLQKLKPGACIFVNGRPIKFGDPLRDPSLLLPTLFANLGTVRDKLKIAILNFKIQKKSIESIFKTPEVTTSKYLKNVGFSNRIIHNFFKPFFSGIFLETELKTSSRMFEFIFKMFGEGLALIPKNGIEEIPKQLKSYLMKTTFKFNSEVIKINNKKIILKNGEILKTNYTIVATEPNQMINNLKSPPFDWKSCQNLYFTTSKCIFENPFIGLIPNKESLINNIFYPSSIESNHKGKNELLSVTVVKEHEYSK
;
A
#
# COMPACT_ATOMS: atom_id res chain seq x y z
N ASN A 1 36.03 13.87 -9.69
CA ASN A 1 35.06 14.74 -10.35
C ASN A 1 33.66 14.05 -10.30
N ILE A 2 32.68 14.63 -9.60
CA ILE A 2 31.33 14.06 -9.41
C ILE A 2 30.65 13.78 -10.76
N ASN A 3 30.92 14.61 -11.77
CA ASN A 3 30.34 14.46 -13.11
C ASN A 3 30.85 13.26 -13.91
N SER A 4 31.95 12.62 -13.49
CA SER A 4 32.49 11.41 -14.14
C SER A 4 32.02 10.10 -13.48
N LEU A 5 31.30 10.19 -12.35
CA LEU A 5 30.82 9.01 -11.64
C LEU A 5 29.66 8.35 -12.36
N LYS A 6 29.84 7.09 -12.71
CA LYS A 6 28.76 6.23 -13.22
C LYS A 6 28.04 5.58 -12.04
N VAL A 7 26.86 6.11 -11.72
CA VAL A 7 26.00 5.58 -10.65
C VAL A 7 24.77 4.95 -11.30
N HIS A 8 24.61 3.66 -11.07
CA HIS A 8 23.42 2.93 -11.53
C HIS A 8 22.48 2.66 -10.36
N ILE A 9 21.19 2.77 -10.62
CA ILE A 9 20.12 2.40 -9.70
C ILE A 9 19.35 1.25 -10.34
N VAL A 10 19.26 0.12 -9.64
CA VAL A 10 18.53 -1.06 -10.10
C VAL A 10 17.13 -1.00 -9.53
N GLY A 11 16.14 -0.84 -10.41
CA GLY A 11 14.73 -0.69 -10.08
C GLY A 11 14.20 0.74 -10.20
N GLY A 12 13.17 0.91 -11.03
CA GLY A 12 12.45 2.17 -11.29
C GLY A 12 11.19 2.35 -10.43
N GLY A 13 11.11 1.69 -9.28
CA GLY A 13 10.06 1.89 -8.27
C GLY A 13 10.29 3.17 -7.47
N ILE A 14 9.42 3.42 -6.47
CA ILE A 14 9.47 4.63 -5.62
C ILE A 14 10.86 4.84 -5.01
N SER A 15 11.47 3.79 -4.46
CA SER A 15 12.78 3.88 -3.83
C SER A 15 13.88 4.32 -4.80
N GLY A 16 13.88 3.75 -6.02
CA GLY A 16 14.85 4.11 -7.06
C GLY A 16 14.65 5.53 -7.57
N LEU A 17 13.41 5.96 -7.77
CA LEU A 17 13.08 7.32 -8.20
C LEU A 17 13.50 8.38 -7.16
N ILE A 18 13.25 8.10 -5.87
CA ILE A 18 13.67 8.99 -4.78
C ILE A 18 15.19 9.01 -4.66
N ALA A 19 15.87 7.87 -4.78
CA ALA A 19 17.34 7.81 -4.79
C ALA A 19 17.92 8.66 -5.92
N ALA A 20 17.35 8.56 -7.13
CA ALA A 20 17.76 9.39 -8.27
C ALA A 20 17.53 10.87 -8.00
N ASN A 21 16.39 11.26 -7.43
CA ASN A 21 16.09 12.64 -7.08
C ASN A 21 17.12 13.22 -6.08
N ILE A 22 17.50 12.43 -5.08
CA ILE A 22 18.53 12.85 -4.12
C ILE A 22 19.88 13.00 -4.82
N LEU A 23 20.28 12.04 -5.65
CA LEU A 23 21.55 12.10 -6.38
C LEU A 23 21.65 13.31 -7.31
N GLU A 24 20.55 13.64 -8.02
CA GLU A 24 20.51 14.83 -8.89
C GLU A 24 20.74 16.15 -8.11
N LYS A 25 20.23 16.26 -6.87
CA LYS A 25 20.46 17.42 -6.01
C LYS A 25 21.92 17.60 -5.64
N TYR A 26 22.70 16.53 -5.60
CA TYR A 26 24.14 16.56 -5.38
C TYR A 26 24.97 16.59 -6.67
N GLY A 27 24.34 16.84 -7.82
CA GLY A 27 25.02 16.99 -9.10
C GLY A 27 25.38 15.68 -9.82
N VAL A 28 24.95 14.53 -9.27
CA VAL A 28 25.16 13.23 -9.92
C VAL A 28 24.12 13.05 -11.03
N LYS A 29 24.51 12.36 -12.12
CA LYS A 29 23.62 11.97 -13.23
C LYS A 29 23.39 10.45 -13.17
N PRO A 30 22.42 9.95 -12.41
CA PRO A 30 22.23 8.52 -12.25
C PRO A 30 21.60 7.88 -13.49
N ILE A 31 21.79 6.56 -13.60
CA ILE A 31 21.17 5.72 -14.63
C ILE A 31 20.26 4.73 -13.90
N ILE A 32 18.95 4.77 -14.15
CA ILE A 32 17.99 3.79 -13.64
C ILE A 32 17.88 2.65 -14.64
N LEU A 33 18.09 1.42 -14.16
CA LEU A 33 17.87 0.18 -14.87
C LEU A 33 16.56 -0.42 -14.38
N GLU A 34 15.54 -0.44 -15.23
CA GLU A 34 14.20 -0.94 -14.91
C GLU A 34 13.88 -2.15 -15.79
N ALA A 35 13.46 -3.24 -15.18
CA ALA A 35 13.16 -4.49 -15.88
C ALA A 35 11.93 -4.38 -16.78
N SER A 36 10.95 -3.57 -16.41
CA SER A 36 9.73 -3.37 -17.19
C SER A 36 9.84 -2.20 -18.18
N ASP A 37 8.76 -1.95 -18.91
CA ASP A 37 8.63 -0.90 -19.92
C ASP A 37 8.41 0.50 -19.35
N ARG A 38 8.14 0.62 -18.03
CA ARG A 38 7.82 1.88 -17.35
C ARG A 38 8.20 1.89 -15.86
N VAL A 39 8.30 3.07 -15.29
CA VAL A 39 8.52 3.23 -13.85
C VAL A 39 7.30 2.81 -13.04
N GLY A 40 7.48 2.60 -11.73
CA GLY A 40 6.40 2.38 -10.78
C GLY A 40 6.62 1.18 -9.86
N GLY A 41 7.31 0.15 -10.32
CA GLY A 41 7.46 -1.08 -9.55
C GLY A 41 6.08 -1.69 -9.24
N ARG A 42 5.69 -1.70 -7.96
CA ARG A 42 4.38 -2.19 -7.50
C ARG A 42 3.23 -1.18 -7.65
N LEU A 43 3.52 0.09 -7.94
CA LEU A 43 2.53 1.13 -8.18
C LEU A 43 2.31 1.29 -9.69
N LYS A 44 1.43 0.49 -10.24
CA LYS A 44 1.08 0.52 -11.67
C LYS A 44 -0.43 0.55 -11.84
N THR A 45 -0.85 1.21 -12.91
CA THR A 45 -2.24 1.32 -13.34
C THR A 45 -2.32 0.92 -14.82
N ASP A 46 -3.19 -0.02 -15.13
CA ASP A 46 -3.45 -0.43 -16.50
C ASP A 46 -4.83 0.07 -16.95
N ILE A 47 -4.96 0.47 -18.21
CA ILE A 47 -6.24 0.83 -18.82
C ILE A 47 -6.68 -0.32 -19.72
N ILE A 48 -7.73 -1.02 -19.30
CA ILE A 48 -8.24 -2.18 -20.01
C ILE A 48 -9.73 -1.97 -20.29
N ASN A 49 -10.12 -2.05 -21.55
CA ASN A 49 -11.52 -1.86 -21.99
C ASN A 49 -12.19 -0.57 -21.46
N GLY A 50 -11.40 0.50 -21.32
CA GLY A 50 -11.87 1.78 -20.80
C GLY A 50 -11.98 1.87 -19.27
N TYR A 51 -11.56 0.85 -18.54
CA TYR A 51 -11.47 0.85 -17.09
C TYR A 51 -10.03 1.06 -16.60
N GLN A 52 -9.90 1.81 -15.52
CA GLN A 52 -8.65 2.04 -14.80
C GLN A 52 -8.47 0.95 -13.75
N LEU A 53 -7.43 0.14 -13.88
CA LEU A 53 -7.14 -1.01 -13.03
C LEU A 53 -5.78 -0.82 -12.36
N ASP A 54 -5.78 -0.51 -11.08
CA ASP A 54 -4.56 -0.48 -10.28
C ASP A 54 -4.07 -1.91 -9.99
N GLN A 55 -2.77 -2.16 -10.02
CA GLN A 55 -2.21 -3.47 -9.69
C GLN A 55 -2.25 -3.69 -8.16
N GLY A 56 -3.42 -4.07 -7.66
CA GLY A 56 -3.76 -4.20 -6.26
C GLY A 56 -4.53 -3.00 -5.70
N PHE A 57 -5.32 -3.23 -4.65
CA PHE A 57 -5.98 -2.15 -3.93
C PHE A 57 -4.96 -1.45 -3.02
N GLN A 58 -4.57 -0.25 -3.40
CA GLN A 58 -3.56 0.54 -2.69
C GLN A 58 -4.09 1.94 -2.41
N VAL A 59 -3.74 2.49 -1.26
CA VAL A 59 -4.07 3.85 -0.87
C VAL A 59 -2.83 4.60 -0.38
N LEU A 60 -2.81 5.91 -0.63
CA LEU A 60 -1.85 6.83 -0.06
C LEU A 60 -2.44 7.41 1.23
N LEU A 61 -1.75 7.27 2.37
CA LEU A 61 -2.17 7.94 3.60
C LEU A 61 -1.56 9.35 3.65
N SER A 62 -2.42 10.37 3.83
CA SER A 62 -2.02 11.78 3.74
C SER A 62 -0.94 12.16 4.78
N ASN A 63 -0.86 11.44 5.89
CA ASN A 63 0.08 11.70 6.98
C ASN A 63 1.44 11.01 6.83
N TYR A 64 1.68 10.29 5.74
CA TYR A 64 3.01 9.75 5.48
C TYR A 64 4.00 10.88 5.25
N LYS A 65 4.87 11.13 6.25
CA LYS A 65 5.86 12.22 6.20
C LYS A 65 6.78 12.15 4.97
N ALA A 66 7.17 10.94 4.57
CA ALA A 66 7.97 10.76 3.37
C ALA A 66 7.19 11.13 2.11
N ALA A 67 5.90 10.78 2.02
CA ALA A 67 5.05 11.18 0.91
C ALA A 67 4.92 12.70 0.83
N GLN A 68 4.62 13.37 1.96
CA GLN A 68 4.55 14.83 2.02
C GLN A 68 5.85 15.53 1.61
N LYS A 69 7.01 14.89 1.87
CA LYS A 69 8.32 15.43 1.53
C LYS A 69 8.63 15.37 0.03
N TYR A 70 8.20 14.30 -0.64
CA TYR A 70 8.62 14.01 -2.02
C TYR A 70 7.53 14.20 -3.06
N LEU A 71 6.26 14.26 -2.66
CA LEU A 71 5.12 14.37 -3.55
C LEU A 71 4.44 15.73 -3.44
N ASP A 72 3.96 16.23 -4.55
CA ASP A 72 3.06 17.37 -4.65
C ASP A 72 1.61 16.84 -4.69
N PHE A 73 0.93 16.89 -3.55
CA PHE A 73 -0.41 16.34 -3.40
C PHE A 73 -1.46 17.08 -4.23
N ASP A 74 -1.26 18.38 -4.45
CA ASP A 74 -2.20 19.18 -5.22
C ASP A 74 -2.21 18.77 -6.70
N LYS A 75 -1.05 18.33 -7.22
CA LYS A 75 -0.92 17.88 -8.61
C LYS A 75 -1.35 16.44 -8.85
N LEU A 76 -1.58 15.66 -7.79
CA LEU A 76 -2.00 14.26 -7.92
C LEU A 76 -3.52 14.08 -8.05
N ASP A 77 -4.31 15.16 -7.91
CA ASP A 77 -5.78 15.11 -7.96
C ASP A 77 -6.35 13.99 -7.09
N LEU A 78 -6.01 14.05 -5.79
CA LEU A 78 -6.25 12.97 -4.83
C LEU A 78 -7.71 12.89 -4.43
N GLN A 79 -8.32 11.73 -4.64
CA GLN A 79 -9.68 11.40 -4.25
C GLN A 79 -9.70 10.79 -2.85
N LYS A 80 -10.63 11.25 -1.98
CA LYS A 80 -10.70 10.85 -0.58
C LYS A 80 -11.62 9.66 -0.41
N LEU A 81 -11.16 8.63 0.30
CA LEU A 81 -12.01 7.57 0.81
C LEU A 81 -12.72 8.01 2.09
N LYS A 82 -13.87 7.41 2.38
CA LYS A 82 -14.57 7.62 3.65
C LYS A 82 -13.76 7.07 4.84
N PRO A 83 -13.75 7.77 5.99
CA PRO A 83 -12.99 7.36 7.17
C PRO A 83 -13.68 6.21 7.92
N GLY A 84 -13.80 5.07 7.28
CA GLY A 84 -14.48 3.89 7.80
C GLY A 84 -14.50 2.74 6.81
N ALA A 85 -15.30 1.75 7.12
CA ALA A 85 -15.50 0.58 6.30
C ALA A 85 -16.98 0.18 6.26
N CYS A 86 -17.35 -0.55 5.20
CA CYS A 86 -18.61 -1.26 5.09
C CYS A 86 -18.34 -2.74 5.37
N ILE A 87 -18.78 -3.27 6.52
CA ILE A 87 -18.45 -4.60 6.98
C ILE A 87 -19.62 -5.55 6.74
N PHE A 88 -19.40 -6.65 6.04
CA PHE A 88 -20.44 -7.61 5.65
C PHE A 88 -20.55 -8.74 6.67
N VAL A 89 -21.49 -8.59 7.61
CA VAL A 89 -21.79 -9.64 8.60
C VAL A 89 -23.06 -10.37 8.18
N ASN A 90 -22.97 -11.68 7.96
CA ASN A 90 -24.08 -12.51 7.48
C ASN A 90 -24.74 -11.94 6.19
N GLY A 91 -23.92 -11.45 5.27
CA GLY A 91 -24.35 -10.88 3.99
C GLY A 91 -24.97 -9.48 4.08
N ARG A 92 -25.03 -8.86 5.27
CA ARG A 92 -25.58 -7.51 5.47
C ARG A 92 -24.45 -6.49 5.66
N PRO A 93 -24.46 -5.40 4.90
CA PRO A 93 -23.47 -4.32 5.03
C PRO A 93 -23.74 -3.50 6.30
N ILE A 94 -22.73 -3.34 7.13
CA ILE A 94 -22.76 -2.52 8.34
C ILE A 94 -21.70 -1.42 8.19
N LYS A 95 -22.09 -0.15 8.18
CA LYS A 95 -21.16 0.98 8.17
C LYS A 95 -20.53 1.15 9.55
N PHE A 96 -19.22 1.26 9.60
CA PHE A 96 -18.43 1.44 10.81
C PHE A 96 -17.25 2.35 10.54
N GLY A 97 -17.08 3.40 11.33
CA GLY A 97 -16.01 4.36 11.06
C GLY A 97 -15.83 5.39 12.17
N ASP A 98 -15.11 6.47 11.87
CA ASP A 98 -14.75 7.53 12.79
C ASP A 98 -15.79 8.68 12.75
N PRO A 99 -16.66 8.81 13.79
CA PRO A 99 -17.66 9.86 13.82
C PRO A 99 -17.09 11.28 13.98
N LEU A 100 -15.88 11.42 14.50
CA LEU A 100 -15.23 12.73 14.65
C LEU A 100 -14.81 13.30 13.30
N ARG A 101 -14.56 12.44 12.33
CA ARG A 101 -14.13 12.81 10.98
C ARG A 101 -15.27 12.81 9.96
N ASP A 102 -16.29 11.99 10.18
CA ASP A 102 -17.54 11.98 9.41
C ASP A 102 -18.71 11.77 10.38
N PRO A 103 -19.41 12.85 10.79
CA PRO A 103 -20.53 12.77 11.72
C PRO A 103 -21.67 11.84 11.27
N SER A 104 -21.80 11.58 9.96
CA SER A 104 -22.80 10.64 9.42
C SER A 104 -22.57 9.19 9.89
N LEU A 105 -21.36 8.87 10.35
CA LEU A 105 -20.99 7.56 10.87
C LEU A 105 -21.31 7.37 12.36
N LEU A 106 -21.77 8.41 13.08
CA LEU A 106 -22.03 8.31 14.52
C LEU A 106 -23.06 7.23 14.85
N LEU A 107 -24.26 7.35 14.30
CA LEU A 107 -25.33 6.38 14.56
C LEU A 107 -24.99 4.99 14.00
N PRO A 108 -24.55 4.83 12.75
CA PRO A 108 -24.11 3.53 12.25
C PRO A 108 -23.05 2.87 13.13
N THR A 109 -22.05 3.61 13.59
CA THR A 109 -20.98 3.06 14.45
C THR A 109 -21.50 2.68 15.84
N LEU A 110 -22.34 3.50 16.45
CA LEU A 110 -22.92 3.20 17.76
C LEU A 110 -23.77 1.92 17.75
N PHE A 111 -24.61 1.77 16.71
CA PHE A 111 -25.51 0.62 16.59
C PHE A 111 -24.90 -0.58 15.86
N ALA A 112 -23.68 -0.46 15.33
CA ALA A 112 -22.99 -1.55 14.66
C ALA A 112 -22.81 -2.76 15.58
N ASN A 113 -23.37 -3.89 15.19
CA ASN A 113 -23.29 -5.14 15.96
C ASN A 113 -22.00 -5.92 15.64
N LEU A 114 -20.85 -5.23 15.68
CA LEU A 114 -19.52 -5.77 15.35
C LEU A 114 -18.73 -6.19 16.60
N GLY A 115 -19.07 -5.65 17.74
CA GLY A 115 -18.44 -5.86 19.04
C GLY A 115 -19.31 -5.28 20.15
N THR A 116 -18.77 -5.22 21.36
CA THR A 116 -19.44 -4.64 22.53
C THR A 116 -19.31 -3.11 22.55
N VAL A 117 -20.13 -2.44 23.36
CA VAL A 117 -19.96 -0.99 23.63
C VAL A 117 -18.57 -0.70 24.23
N ARG A 118 -18.07 -1.61 25.09
CA ARG A 118 -16.72 -1.52 25.66
C ARG A 118 -15.63 -1.56 24.59
N ASP A 119 -15.81 -2.36 23.52
CA ASP A 119 -14.85 -2.41 22.41
C ASP A 119 -14.77 -1.06 21.69
N LYS A 120 -15.92 -0.43 21.41
CA LYS A 120 -15.98 0.88 20.76
C LYS A 120 -15.29 1.97 21.58
N LEU A 121 -15.53 1.97 22.89
CA LEU A 121 -14.84 2.88 23.80
C LEU A 121 -13.33 2.63 23.84
N LYS A 122 -12.91 1.36 23.86
CA LYS A 122 -11.49 1.00 23.79
C LYS A 122 -10.82 1.42 22.48
N ILE A 123 -11.51 1.33 21.35
CA ILE A 123 -11.00 1.85 20.07
C ILE A 123 -10.73 3.35 20.16
N ALA A 124 -11.67 4.13 20.70
CA ALA A 124 -11.51 5.56 20.89
C ALA A 124 -10.33 5.90 21.84
N ILE A 125 -10.22 5.21 22.97
CA ILE A 125 -9.11 5.37 23.93
C ILE A 125 -7.78 4.98 23.29
N LEU A 126 -7.75 3.88 22.56
CA LEU A 126 -6.54 3.41 21.87
C LEU A 126 -6.09 4.44 20.81
N ASN A 127 -7.03 4.93 20.01
CA ASN A 127 -6.76 5.98 19.03
C ASN A 127 -6.13 7.21 19.69
N PHE A 128 -6.75 7.71 20.76
CA PHE A 128 -6.23 8.86 21.51
C PHE A 128 -4.82 8.62 22.08
N LYS A 129 -4.57 7.43 22.64
CA LYS A 129 -3.24 7.06 23.18
C LYS A 129 -2.18 6.99 22.07
N ILE A 130 -2.52 6.37 20.93
CA ILE A 130 -1.58 6.19 19.83
C ILE A 130 -1.28 7.53 19.15
N GLN A 131 -2.26 8.41 18.98
CA GLN A 131 -2.05 9.75 18.42
C GLN A 131 -1.02 10.57 19.20
N LYS A 132 -0.96 10.40 20.52
CA LYS A 132 0.02 11.08 21.38
C LYS A 132 1.45 10.54 21.25
N LYS A 133 1.63 9.34 20.70
CA LYS A 133 2.96 8.75 20.49
C LYS A 133 3.65 9.36 19.28
N SER A 134 4.95 9.61 19.37
CA SER A 134 5.76 9.85 18.16
C SER A 134 5.99 8.53 17.41
N ILE A 135 6.22 8.60 16.09
CA ILE A 135 6.55 7.42 15.27
C ILE A 135 7.78 6.71 15.85
N GLU A 136 8.81 7.48 16.25
CA GLU A 136 10.01 6.94 16.85
C GLU A 136 9.72 6.18 18.16
N SER A 137 8.84 6.70 19.02
CA SER A 137 8.46 6.01 20.26
C SER A 137 7.70 4.73 19.99
N ILE A 138 6.86 4.67 18.95
CA ILE A 138 6.16 3.45 18.55
C ILE A 138 7.16 2.34 18.22
N PHE A 139 8.20 2.65 17.42
CA PHE A 139 9.20 1.65 17.01
C PHE A 139 10.20 1.27 18.09
N LYS A 140 10.24 1.99 19.22
CA LYS A 140 11.03 1.65 20.43
C LYS A 140 10.25 0.80 21.45
N THR A 141 8.94 0.62 21.31
CA THR A 141 8.16 -0.21 22.25
C THR A 141 8.51 -1.69 22.14
N PRO A 142 8.32 -2.50 23.20
CA PRO A 142 8.45 -3.95 23.12
C PRO A 142 7.54 -4.53 22.01
N GLU A 143 8.10 -5.45 21.23
CA GLU A 143 7.41 -6.04 20.09
C GLU A 143 6.65 -7.30 20.50
N VAL A 144 5.39 -7.37 20.09
CA VAL A 144 4.56 -8.57 20.16
C VAL A 144 3.77 -8.68 18.83
N THR A 145 3.11 -9.82 18.61
CA THR A 145 2.20 -9.91 17.45
C THR A 145 1.01 -9.00 17.63
N THR A 146 0.47 -8.47 16.52
CA THR A 146 -0.76 -7.65 16.54
C THR A 146 -1.91 -8.40 17.21
N SER A 147 -2.06 -9.70 16.94
CA SER A 147 -3.08 -10.54 17.59
C SER A 147 -2.96 -10.53 19.13
N LYS A 148 -1.74 -10.72 19.66
CA LYS A 148 -1.48 -10.65 21.10
C LYS A 148 -1.71 -9.26 21.66
N TYR A 149 -1.30 -8.23 20.94
CA TYR A 149 -1.50 -6.83 21.32
C TYR A 149 -2.99 -6.50 21.51
N LEU A 150 -3.83 -6.84 20.53
CA LEU A 150 -5.27 -6.58 20.58
C LEU A 150 -5.94 -7.30 21.76
N LYS A 151 -5.53 -8.55 22.05
CA LYS A 151 -6.00 -9.29 23.24
C LYS A 151 -5.54 -8.63 24.55
N ASN A 152 -4.30 -8.15 24.62
CA ASN A 152 -3.77 -7.46 25.80
C ASN A 152 -4.48 -6.13 26.08
N VAL A 153 -4.92 -5.41 25.05
CA VAL A 153 -5.79 -4.22 25.18
C VAL A 153 -7.18 -4.64 25.71
N GLY A 154 -7.51 -5.92 25.61
CA GLY A 154 -8.76 -6.50 26.09
C GLY A 154 -9.93 -6.32 25.14
N PHE A 155 -9.69 -6.29 23.84
CA PHE A 155 -10.74 -6.35 22.82
C PHE A 155 -11.42 -7.73 22.84
N SER A 156 -12.74 -7.74 22.59
CA SER A 156 -13.48 -8.98 22.46
C SER A 156 -13.06 -9.73 21.16
N ASN A 157 -13.15 -11.05 21.16
CA ASN A 157 -12.93 -11.86 19.98
C ASN A 157 -13.84 -11.43 18.81
N ARG A 158 -15.02 -10.92 19.14
CA ARG A 158 -16.00 -10.47 18.14
C ARG A 158 -15.52 -9.27 17.35
N ILE A 159 -15.02 -8.20 18.01
CA ILE A 159 -14.53 -7.02 17.29
C ILE A 159 -13.21 -7.33 16.59
N ILE A 160 -12.35 -8.18 17.17
CA ILE A 160 -11.12 -8.64 16.51
C ILE A 160 -11.47 -9.36 15.21
N HIS A 161 -12.43 -10.29 15.24
CA HIS A 161 -12.81 -11.06 14.06
C HIS A 161 -13.54 -10.22 13.01
N ASN A 162 -14.48 -9.39 13.43
CA ASN A 162 -15.35 -8.68 12.49
C ASN A 162 -14.71 -7.42 11.89
N PHE A 163 -13.76 -6.78 12.59
CA PHE A 163 -13.15 -5.54 12.13
C PHE A 163 -11.63 -5.62 12.01
N PHE A 164 -10.90 -5.84 13.12
CA PHE A 164 -9.44 -5.74 13.09
C PHE A 164 -8.81 -6.76 12.14
N LYS A 165 -9.27 -8.01 12.19
CA LYS A 165 -8.70 -9.07 11.37
C LYS A 165 -8.87 -8.80 9.86
N PRO A 166 -10.06 -8.59 9.30
CA PRO A 166 -10.20 -8.34 7.86
C PRO A 166 -9.55 -7.02 7.42
N PHE A 167 -9.58 -5.98 8.25
CA PHE A 167 -8.97 -4.71 7.91
C PHE A 167 -7.44 -4.82 7.84
N PHE A 168 -6.80 -5.33 8.87
CA PHE A 168 -5.34 -5.43 8.92
C PHE A 168 -4.79 -6.59 8.09
N SER A 169 -5.55 -7.65 7.83
CA SER A 169 -5.14 -8.70 6.90
C SER A 169 -4.93 -8.17 5.48
N GLY A 170 -5.78 -7.24 5.04
CA GLY A 170 -5.61 -6.58 3.74
C GLY A 170 -4.36 -5.69 3.67
N ILE A 171 -3.92 -5.13 4.80
CA ILE A 171 -2.73 -4.27 4.89
C ILE A 171 -1.45 -5.09 5.06
N PHE A 172 -1.49 -6.09 5.93
CA PHE A 172 -0.32 -6.92 6.26
C PHE A 172 -0.12 -8.10 5.30
N LEU A 173 -1.11 -8.37 4.44
CA LEU A 173 -1.15 -9.49 3.51
C LEU A 173 -0.97 -10.84 4.22
N GLU A 174 -1.55 -10.96 5.43
CA GLU A 174 -1.57 -12.21 6.21
C GLU A 174 -2.78 -12.22 7.16
N THR A 175 -3.34 -13.39 7.43
CA THR A 175 -4.62 -13.51 8.10
C THR A 175 -4.53 -13.79 9.61
N GLU A 176 -3.35 -14.11 10.14
CA GLU A 176 -3.19 -14.48 11.55
C GLU A 176 -2.81 -13.32 12.47
N LEU A 177 -2.63 -12.11 11.90
CA LEU A 177 -2.17 -10.92 12.60
C LEU A 177 -0.86 -11.17 13.39
N LYS A 178 0.08 -11.89 12.77
CA LYS A 178 1.43 -12.14 13.30
C LYS A 178 2.33 -10.92 13.15
N THR A 179 2.01 -10.02 12.24
CA THR A 179 2.74 -8.78 12.01
C THR A 179 2.90 -7.99 13.31
N SER A 180 4.02 -7.30 13.44
CA SER A 180 4.43 -6.57 14.63
C SER A 180 3.37 -5.58 15.13
N SER A 181 3.16 -5.53 16.43
CA SER A 181 2.34 -4.50 17.10
C SER A 181 2.84 -3.07 16.84
N ARG A 182 4.12 -2.88 16.56
CA ARG A 182 4.69 -1.59 16.17
C ARG A 182 4.14 -1.12 14.83
N MET A 183 4.07 -2.05 13.86
CA MET A 183 3.48 -1.76 12.55
C MET A 183 1.97 -1.51 12.67
N PHE A 184 1.27 -2.26 13.53
CA PHE A 184 -0.13 -2.02 13.84
C PHE A 184 -0.34 -0.60 14.38
N GLU A 185 0.38 -0.19 15.43
CA GLU A 185 0.26 1.15 16.01
C GLU A 185 0.59 2.25 15.00
N PHE A 186 1.64 2.05 14.19
CA PHE A 186 2.01 3.00 13.14
C PHE A 186 0.89 3.19 12.11
N ILE A 187 0.36 2.11 11.56
CA ILE A 187 -0.72 2.17 10.56
C ILE A 187 -2.00 2.73 11.19
N PHE A 188 -2.34 2.30 12.40
CA PHE A 188 -3.52 2.79 13.12
C PHE A 188 -3.43 4.31 13.37
N LYS A 189 -2.23 4.81 13.73
CA LYS A 189 -1.94 6.24 13.86
C LYS A 189 -2.14 6.97 12.52
N MET A 190 -1.58 6.44 11.43
CA MET A 190 -1.67 7.06 10.12
C MET A 190 -3.12 7.16 9.62
N PHE A 191 -3.93 6.13 9.83
CA PHE A 191 -5.36 6.17 9.53
C PHE A 191 -6.14 7.10 10.46
N GLY A 192 -5.78 7.17 11.74
CA GLY A 192 -6.44 8.02 12.73
C GLY A 192 -6.18 9.52 12.53
N GLU A 193 -5.02 9.90 11.99
CA GLU A 193 -4.62 11.29 11.79
C GLU A 193 -4.78 11.77 10.35
N GLY A 194 -4.70 10.87 9.39
CA GLY A 194 -4.68 11.18 7.96
C GLY A 194 -5.91 10.67 7.21
N LEU A 195 -5.92 10.92 5.92
CA LEU A 195 -6.93 10.45 4.97
C LEU A 195 -6.35 9.34 4.09
N ALA A 196 -7.17 8.36 3.75
CA ALA A 196 -6.85 7.42 2.70
C ALA A 196 -7.21 8.07 1.35
N LEU A 197 -6.24 8.13 0.44
CA LEU A 197 -6.31 8.86 -0.81
C LEU A 197 -5.93 7.95 -1.97
N ILE A 198 -6.58 8.16 -3.12
CA ILE A 198 -6.22 7.51 -4.38
C ILE A 198 -6.15 8.60 -5.46
N PRO A 199 -5.08 8.67 -6.28
CA PRO A 199 -5.02 9.60 -7.40
C PRO A 199 -6.14 9.32 -8.40
N LYS A 200 -6.77 10.35 -8.95
CA LYS A 200 -7.87 10.26 -9.92
C LYS A 200 -7.54 9.38 -11.13
N ASN A 201 -6.30 9.45 -11.59
CA ASN A 201 -5.82 8.68 -12.75
C ASN A 201 -5.06 7.40 -12.36
N GLY A 202 -5.26 6.90 -11.14
CA GLY A 202 -4.68 5.66 -10.64
C GLY A 202 -3.39 5.85 -9.86
N ILE A 203 -2.99 4.79 -9.18
CA ILE A 203 -1.85 4.81 -8.25
C ILE A 203 -0.50 5.09 -8.96
N GLU A 204 -0.41 4.80 -10.25
CA GLU A 204 0.80 5.04 -11.06
C GLU A 204 1.13 6.53 -11.23
N GLU A 205 0.19 7.45 -10.97
CA GLU A 205 0.46 8.89 -11.00
C GLU A 205 1.54 9.29 -9.99
N ILE A 206 1.68 8.56 -8.89
CA ILE A 206 2.72 8.80 -7.88
C ILE A 206 4.13 8.61 -8.47
N PRO A 207 4.50 7.44 -9.02
CA PRO A 207 5.81 7.28 -9.65
C PRO A 207 5.99 8.12 -10.92
N LYS A 208 4.94 8.42 -11.67
CA LYS A 208 5.02 9.34 -12.81
C LYS A 208 5.39 10.75 -12.37
N GLN A 209 4.79 11.25 -11.29
CA GLN A 209 5.15 12.54 -10.71
C GLN A 209 6.62 12.56 -10.27
N LEU A 210 7.08 11.54 -9.54
CA LEU A 210 8.49 11.45 -9.13
C LEU A 210 9.43 11.44 -10.32
N LYS A 211 9.10 10.69 -11.38
CA LYS A 211 9.87 10.68 -12.64
C LYS A 211 9.93 12.06 -13.28
N SER A 212 8.83 12.83 -13.26
CA SER A 212 8.76 14.14 -13.89
C SER A 212 9.72 15.17 -13.27
N TYR A 213 10.18 14.95 -12.05
CA TYR A 213 11.17 15.81 -11.38
C TYR A 213 12.62 15.48 -11.73
N LEU A 214 12.87 14.37 -12.42
CA LEU A 214 14.20 13.90 -12.77
C LEU A 214 14.63 14.44 -14.13
N MET A 215 15.53 15.44 -14.11
CA MET A 215 15.98 16.16 -15.32
C MET A 215 17.31 15.65 -15.85
N LYS A 216 18.11 14.96 -15.03
CA LYS A 216 19.47 14.51 -15.35
C LYS A 216 19.62 12.98 -15.34
N THR A 217 18.58 12.28 -14.91
CA THR A 217 18.56 10.81 -14.82
C THR A 217 18.29 10.18 -16.18
N THR A 218 19.10 9.21 -16.54
CA THR A 218 18.86 8.37 -17.72
C THR A 218 18.06 7.15 -17.33
N PHE A 219 17.01 6.83 -18.09
CA PHE A 219 16.19 5.64 -17.87
C PHE A 219 16.52 4.60 -18.94
N LYS A 220 16.85 3.38 -18.52
CA LYS A 220 16.96 2.19 -19.37
C LYS A 220 15.86 1.22 -18.96
N PHE A 221 14.79 1.20 -19.74
CA PHE A 221 13.68 0.24 -19.60
C PHE A 221 14.01 -1.10 -20.24
N ASN A 222 13.24 -2.15 -19.95
CA ASN A 222 13.48 -3.51 -20.44
C ASN A 222 14.90 -4.00 -20.15
N SER A 223 15.47 -3.54 -19.03
CA SER A 223 16.86 -3.76 -18.64
C SER A 223 16.92 -4.51 -17.30
N GLU A 224 16.51 -5.79 -17.34
CA GLU A 224 16.49 -6.66 -16.16
C GLU A 224 17.94 -6.99 -15.73
N VAL A 225 18.29 -6.62 -14.51
CA VAL A 225 19.59 -6.93 -13.89
C VAL A 225 19.52 -8.29 -13.24
N ILE A 226 20.43 -9.20 -13.62
CA ILE A 226 20.51 -10.56 -13.07
C ILE A 226 21.68 -10.75 -12.10
N LYS A 227 22.75 -9.94 -12.23
CA LYS A 227 23.92 -10.07 -11.37
C LYS A 227 24.66 -8.75 -11.21
N ILE A 228 25.15 -8.51 -10.00
CA ILE A 228 25.99 -7.35 -9.66
C ILE A 228 27.29 -7.89 -9.06
N ASN A 229 28.39 -7.57 -9.69
CA ASN A 229 29.75 -7.83 -9.23
C ASN A 229 30.48 -6.52 -8.98
N ASN A 230 31.69 -6.57 -8.40
CA ASN A 230 32.53 -5.38 -8.25
C ASN A 230 32.62 -4.57 -9.55
N LYS A 231 32.03 -3.37 -9.55
CA LYS A 231 32.04 -2.40 -10.64
C LYS A 231 31.45 -2.88 -11.98
N LYS A 232 30.67 -3.97 -11.95
CA LYS A 232 29.98 -4.50 -13.15
C LYS A 232 28.55 -4.91 -12.82
N ILE A 233 27.64 -4.61 -13.74
CA ILE A 233 26.23 -5.02 -13.70
C ILE A 233 26.02 -5.87 -14.95
N ILE A 234 25.37 -7.02 -14.79
CA ILE A 234 25.06 -7.96 -15.89
C ILE A 234 23.56 -7.96 -16.07
N LEU A 235 23.13 -7.62 -17.29
CA LEU A 235 21.74 -7.67 -17.69
C LEU A 235 21.36 -9.05 -18.23
N LYS A 236 20.08 -9.37 -18.21
CA LYS A 236 19.53 -10.64 -18.72
C LYS A 236 19.80 -10.87 -20.20
N ASN A 237 19.92 -9.81 -20.99
CA ASN A 237 20.27 -9.88 -22.40
C ASN A 237 21.78 -10.12 -22.67
N GLY A 238 22.59 -10.27 -21.60
CA GLY A 238 24.04 -10.47 -21.69
C GLY A 238 24.87 -9.19 -21.70
N GLU A 239 24.26 -8.00 -21.76
CA GLU A 239 24.99 -6.73 -21.71
C GLU A 239 25.69 -6.56 -20.34
N ILE A 240 26.95 -6.12 -20.38
CA ILE A 240 27.74 -5.85 -19.18
C ILE A 240 28.00 -4.35 -19.08
N LEU A 241 27.50 -3.74 -17.99
CA LEU A 241 27.67 -2.32 -17.70
C LEU A 241 28.77 -2.11 -16.67
N LYS A 242 29.71 -1.20 -16.97
CA LYS A 242 30.68 -0.73 -15.95
C LYS A 242 30.04 0.32 -15.07
N THR A 243 30.23 0.23 -13.77
CA THR A 243 29.69 1.16 -12.78
C THR A 243 30.73 1.54 -11.75
N ASN A 244 30.63 2.74 -11.18
CA ASN A 244 31.38 3.11 -9.99
C ASN A 244 30.63 2.72 -8.70
N TYR A 245 29.31 2.99 -8.70
CA TYR A 245 28.41 2.67 -7.58
C TYR A 245 27.10 2.12 -8.10
N THR A 246 26.52 1.19 -7.36
CA THR A 246 25.21 0.62 -7.65
C THR A 246 24.33 0.71 -6.42
N ILE A 247 23.15 1.34 -6.59
CA ILE A 247 22.08 1.33 -5.60
C ILE A 247 21.07 0.26 -6.02
N VAL A 248 20.84 -0.74 -5.16
CA VAL A 248 19.84 -1.77 -5.39
C VAL A 248 18.54 -1.34 -4.73
N ALA A 249 17.56 -0.94 -5.55
CA ALA A 249 16.25 -0.44 -5.13
C ALA A 249 15.13 -1.44 -5.49
N THR A 250 15.47 -2.72 -5.54
CA THR A 250 14.60 -3.87 -5.77
C THR A 250 15.00 -5.01 -4.85
N GLU A 251 14.38 -6.18 -5.00
CA GLU A 251 14.74 -7.37 -4.21
C GLU A 251 16.15 -7.85 -4.54
N PRO A 252 17.08 -7.85 -3.56
CA PRO A 252 18.49 -8.12 -3.84
C PRO A 252 18.84 -9.60 -3.93
N ASN A 253 17.93 -10.51 -3.58
CA ASN A 253 18.21 -11.90 -3.18
C ASN A 253 18.97 -12.76 -4.18
N GLN A 254 18.94 -12.43 -5.47
CA GLN A 254 19.62 -13.22 -6.49
C GLN A 254 20.72 -12.46 -7.23
N MET A 255 20.83 -11.16 -7.01
CA MET A 255 21.74 -10.29 -7.76
C MET A 255 23.11 -10.17 -7.13
N ILE A 256 23.22 -10.35 -5.82
CA ILE A 256 24.45 -10.10 -5.05
C ILE A 256 24.86 -11.37 -4.32
N ASN A 257 25.90 -12.03 -4.81
CA ASN A 257 26.37 -13.34 -4.30
C ASN A 257 26.79 -13.35 -2.81
N ASN A 258 27.19 -12.21 -2.26
CA ASN A 258 27.70 -12.10 -0.89
C ASN A 258 26.71 -11.46 0.09
N LEU A 259 25.48 -11.18 -0.34
CA LEU A 259 24.46 -10.64 0.54
C LEU A 259 23.87 -11.78 1.38
N LYS A 260 24.32 -11.89 2.63
CA LYS A 260 23.68 -12.75 3.64
C LYS A 260 22.38 -12.08 4.08
N SER A 261 21.34 -12.19 3.26
CA SER A 261 19.99 -11.79 3.66
C SER A 261 19.36 -12.97 4.38
N PRO A 262 18.68 -12.76 5.52
CA PRO A 262 17.80 -13.78 6.04
C PRO A 262 16.72 -14.10 4.98
N PRO A 263 16.22 -15.33 4.92
CA PRO A 263 15.14 -15.67 4.00
C PRO A 263 13.95 -14.77 4.32
N PHE A 264 13.53 -13.96 3.34
CA PHE A 264 12.33 -13.14 3.47
C PHE A 264 11.12 -14.02 3.14
N ASP A 265 10.15 -14.04 4.05
CA ASP A 265 8.83 -14.61 3.80
C ASP A 265 7.97 -13.52 3.12
N TRP A 266 8.00 -13.49 1.80
CA TRP A 266 7.23 -12.53 1.00
C TRP A 266 5.74 -12.80 1.13
N LYS A 267 5.00 -11.76 1.47
CA LYS A 267 3.55 -11.79 1.48
C LYS A 267 3.01 -11.27 0.16
N SER A 268 1.96 -11.88 -0.32
CA SER A 268 1.30 -11.51 -1.57
C SER A 268 -0.22 -11.53 -1.42
N CYS A 269 -0.90 -10.87 -2.33
CA CYS A 269 -2.34 -10.97 -2.50
C CYS A 269 -2.68 -11.06 -3.98
N GLN A 270 -3.87 -11.55 -4.27
CA GLN A 270 -4.47 -11.46 -5.60
C GLN A 270 -5.53 -10.36 -5.58
N ASN A 271 -5.55 -9.55 -6.63
CA ASN A 271 -6.58 -8.55 -6.85
C ASN A 271 -7.28 -8.85 -8.17
N LEU A 272 -8.59 -9.07 -8.10
CA LEU A 272 -9.43 -9.40 -9.24
C LEU A 272 -10.38 -8.24 -9.52
N TYR A 273 -10.65 -7.99 -10.79
CA TYR A 273 -11.58 -6.95 -11.21
C TYR A 273 -12.78 -7.55 -11.94
N PHE A 274 -13.96 -7.07 -11.58
CA PHE A 274 -15.23 -7.48 -12.18
C PHE A 274 -16.04 -6.26 -12.55
N THR A 275 -16.87 -6.37 -13.58
CA THR A 275 -17.88 -5.37 -13.88
C THR A 275 -19.23 -5.81 -13.29
N THR A 276 -19.95 -4.88 -12.68
CA THR A 276 -21.26 -5.11 -12.07
C THR A 276 -22.27 -4.08 -12.56
N SER A 277 -23.54 -4.42 -12.52
CA SER A 277 -24.61 -3.48 -12.93
C SER A 277 -24.86 -2.37 -11.91
N LYS A 278 -24.49 -2.60 -10.64
CA LYS A 278 -24.68 -1.64 -9.54
C LYS A 278 -23.66 -1.89 -8.42
N CYS A 279 -23.38 -0.85 -7.63
CA CYS A 279 -22.66 -0.96 -6.38
C CYS A 279 -23.57 -1.55 -5.28
N ILE A 280 -23.00 -2.38 -4.40
CA ILE A 280 -23.71 -2.94 -3.24
C ILE A 280 -23.82 -1.90 -2.13
N PHE A 281 -22.90 -0.95 -2.07
CA PHE A 281 -22.91 0.18 -1.13
C PHE A 281 -22.49 1.46 -1.85
N GLU A 282 -23.11 2.56 -1.44
CA GLU A 282 -22.76 3.91 -1.92
C GLU A 282 -21.54 4.46 -1.18
N ASN A 283 -20.91 5.46 -1.76
CA ASN A 283 -19.73 6.14 -1.26
C ASN A 283 -18.44 5.28 -1.29
N PRO A 284 -17.26 5.92 -1.31
CA PRO A 284 -15.98 5.24 -1.41
C PRO A 284 -15.53 4.65 -0.07
N PHE A 285 -16.24 3.63 0.40
CA PHE A 285 -15.84 2.77 1.51
C PHE A 285 -15.04 1.58 1.01
N ILE A 286 -14.13 1.07 1.86
CA ILE A 286 -13.66 -0.30 1.72
C ILE A 286 -14.73 -1.25 2.27
N GLY A 287 -15.07 -2.30 1.53
CA GLY A 287 -15.94 -3.37 2.02
C GLY A 287 -15.10 -4.50 2.64
N LEU A 288 -15.33 -4.83 3.90
CA LEU A 288 -14.62 -5.90 4.61
C LEU A 288 -15.47 -7.16 4.71
N ILE A 289 -14.86 -8.32 4.49
CA ILE A 289 -15.53 -9.63 4.49
C ILE A 289 -14.96 -10.48 5.64
N PRO A 290 -15.50 -10.43 6.85
CA PRO A 290 -14.98 -11.17 8.00
C PRO A 290 -15.29 -12.68 7.98
N ASN A 291 -16.02 -13.17 6.98
CA ASN A 291 -16.36 -14.59 6.87
C ASN A 291 -15.09 -15.45 6.71
N LYS A 292 -14.89 -16.41 7.62
CA LYS A 292 -13.72 -17.31 7.64
C LYS A 292 -13.65 -18.23 6.42
N GLU A 293 -14.79 -18.60 5.88
CA GLU A 293 -14.89 -19.51 4.73
C GLU A 293 -14.72 -18.79 3.39
N SER A 294 -14.87 -17.46 3.38
CA SER A 294 -14.64 -16.65 2.18
C SER A 294 -13.15 -16.50 1.90
N LEU A 295 -12.77 -16.64 0.63
CA LEU A 295 -11.44 -16.26 0.15
C LEU A 295 -11.28 -14.74 0.08
N ILE A 296 -12.38 -14.03 -0.12
CA ILE A 296 -12.40 -12.56 -0.25
C ILE A 296 -12.09 -11.93 1.10
N ASN A 297 -11.07 -11.10 1.15
CA ASN A 297 -10.74 -10.31 2.33
C ASN A 297 -11.47 -8.97 2.33
N ASN A 298 -11.41 -8.27 1.22
CA ASN A 298 -12.06 -6.97 1.05
C ASN A 298 -12.43 -6.71 -0.41
N ILE A 299 -13.38 -5.79 -0.56
CA ILE A 299 -13.83 -5.28 -1.85
C ILE A 299 -13.76 -3.75 -1.86
N PHE A 300 -13.66 -3.19 -3.06
CA PHE A 300 -13.74 -1.75 -3.29
C PHE A 300 -14.39 -1.49 -4.65
N TYR A 301 -15.12 -0.40 -4.76
CA TYR A 301 -15.65 0.06 -6.06
C TYR A 301 -14.82 1.25 -6.56
N PRO A 302 -13.83 1.06 -7.47
CA PRO A 302 -13.10 2.17 -8.07
C PRO A 302 -14.01 3.20 -8.75
N SER A 303 -15.16 2.76 -9.26
CA SER A 303 -16.18 3.64 -9.84
C SER A 303 -16.85 4.58 -8.83
N SER A 304 -16.69 4.35 -7.51
CA SER A 304 -17.19 5.24 -6.46
C SER A 304 -16.39 6.53 -6.28
N ILE A 305 -15.19 6.61 -6.86
CA ILE A 305 -14.37 7.82 -6.90
C ILE A 305 -14.29 8.38 -8.32
N GLU A 306 -13.84 9.62 -8.46
CA GLU A 306 -13.64 10.19 -9.79
C GLU A 306 -12.48 9.52 -10.53
N SER A 307 -12.67 9.28 -11.81
CA SER A 307 -11.66 8.75 -12.73
C SER A 307 -11.97 9.22 -14.16
N ASN A 308 -10.94 9.31 -14.98
CA ASN A 308 -11.08 9.58 -16.42
C ASN A 308 -11.44 8.29 -17.20
N HIS A 309 -11.35 7.11 -16.58
CA HIS A 309 -11.57 5.81 -17.22
C HIS A 309 -12.52 4.95 -16.36
N LYS A 310 -13.82 5.25 -16.44
CA LYS A 310 -14.87 4.56 -15.65
C LYS A 310 -15.50 3.36 -16.33
N GLY A 311 -15.31 3.23 -17.66
CA GLY A 311 -16.03 2.22 -18.44
C GLY A 311 -17.54 2.48 -18.51
N LYS A 312 -18.32 1.44 -18.84
CA LYS A 312 -19.79 1.54 -18.96
C LYS A 312 -20.56 1.05 -17.73
N ASN A 313 -19.98 0.14 -16.98
CA ASN A 313 -20.58 -0.47 -15.79
C ASN A 313 -19.75 -0.12 -14.54
N GLU A 314 -20.29 -0.43 -13.36
CA GLU A 314 -19.55 -0.30 -12.12
C GLU A 314 -18.35 -1.28 -12.09
N LEU A 315 -17.23 -0.81 -11.60
CA LEU A 315 -16.02 -1.63 -11.44
C LEU A 315 -15.91 -2.10 -9.99
N LEU A 316 -15.78 -3.40 -9.79
CA LEU A 316 -15.57 -4.03 -8.49
C LEU A 316 -14.15 -4.59 -8.42
N SER A 317 -13.37 -4.12 -7.46
CA SER A 317 -12.07 -4.67 -7.07
C SER A 317 -12.26 -5.64 -5.91
N VAL A 318 -11.72 -6.85 -6.03
CA VAL A 318 -11.81 -7.92 -5.03
C VAL A 318 -10.42 -8.34 -4.63
N THR A 319 -10.10 -8.26 -3.34
CA THR A 319 -8.78 -8.64 -2.81
C THR A 319 -8.85 -9.97 -2.08
N VAL A 320 -7.97 -10.89 -2.46
CA VAL A 320 -7.78 -12.21 -1.84
C VAL A 320 -6.40 -12.24 -1.19
N VAL A 321 -6.37 -12.48 0.12
CA VAL A 321 -5.13 -12.54 0.93
C VAL A 321 -4.81 -13.97 1.36
N LYS A 322 -5.83 -14.79 1.54
CA LYS A 322 -5.67 -16.20 1.97
C LYS A 322 -4.95 -17.00 0.88
N GLU A 323 -4.07 -17.89 1.30
CA GLU A 323 -3.50 -18.92 0.43
C GLU A 323 -4.63 -19.87 -0.05
N HIS A 324 -4.57 -20.24 -1.32
CA HIS A 324 -5.52 -21.16 -1.94
C HIS A 324 -4.85 -21.93 -3.10
N GLU A 325 -5.38 -23.11 -3.39
CA GLU A 325 -4.89 -23.99 -4.47
C GLU A 325 -5.54 -23.72 -5.83
N TYR A 326 -6.43 -22.75 -5.93
CA TYR A 326 -7.10 -22.44 -7.20
C TYR A 326 -6.12 -21.81 -8.18
N SER A 327 -6.18 -22.27 -9.44
CA SER A 327 -5.39 -21.66 -10.53
C SER A 327 -5.76 -20.20 -10.73
N LYS A 328 -4.77 -19.43 -11.16
CA LYS A 328 -4.94 -18.02 -11.53
C LYS A 328 -5.76 -17.88 -12.80
#